data_c36fffd744aec1eabc4d22b88888f2a4
#
_entry.id   c36fffd744aec1eabc4d22b88888f2a4
#
_cell.length_a   1.000
_cell.length_b   1.000
_cell.length_c   1.000
_cell.angle_alpha   90.00
_cell.angle_beta   90.00
_cell.angle_gamma   90.00
#
_symmetry.space_group_name_H-M   'P 1'
#
loop_
_entity.id
_entity.type
_entity.pdbx_description
1 polymer ?
#
loop_
_entity_poly.entity_id
_entity_poly.type
_entity_poly.pdbx_seq_one_letter_code
_entity_poly.pdbx_strand_id
1 'polypeptide(L)'
;MAKLGWHQAVKMMLKNVVKVSTLGNGYGSGVIVATPKNAPGNCCVLTAYHVIKKAEETGATIEIELAESHEKIILPSLARTIFTAKDRDQALVIFNATMGLGDASRFKLLSVNRHYVPGVEFGWLGYPVLEIAQNTPCFLHGRVSAYLDDVEAYLVDGFSIHGVSGGSVFCCEENGDLVLAGIVTNYFPNQITIPNSGTQSWPGLAMFRTVNPLMKLYAQENKEKPQQLPPITATSGK
;
A
#
# COMPACT_ATOMS: atom_id res chain seq x y z
N MET A 1 -27.16 -5.07 -6.42
CA MET A 1 -26.71 -3.72 -6.00
C MET A 1 -26.01 -3.09 -7.19
N ALA A 2 -26.02 -1.76 -7.32
CA ALA A 2 -25.29 -1.12 -8.41
C ALA A 2 -23.77 -1.19 -8.14
N LYS A 3 -22.95 -1.25 -9.20
CA LYS A 3 -21.50 -1.19 -9.14
C LYS A 3 -21.06 0.11 -8.45
N LEU A 4 -20.08 0.01 -7.56
CA LEU A 4 -19.53 1.17 -6.86
C LEU A 4 -18.76 2.06 -7.86
N GLY A 5 -19.05 3.36 -7.86
CA GLY A 5 -18.30 4.31 -8.69
C GLY A 5 -16.93 4.67 -8.10
N TRP A 6 -15.97 5.04 -8.95
CA TRP A 6 -14.60 5.40 -8.52
C TRP A 6 -14.57 6.50 -7.46
N HIS A 7 -15.42 7.53 -7.57
CA HIS A 7 -15.51 8.59 -6.56
C HIS A 7 -15.83 8.04 -5.15
N GLN A 8 -16.77 7.11 -5.05
CA GLN A 8 -17.14 6.49 -3.79
C GLN A 8 -16.03 5.55 -3.28
N ALA A 9 -15.45 4.74 -4.16
CA ALA A 9 -14.36 3.84 -3.84
C ALA A 9 -13.14 4.60 -3.30
N VAL A 10 -12.72 5.67 -3.97
CA VAL A 10 -11.62 6.55 -3.52
C VAL A 10 -11.92 7.14 -2.14
N LYS A 11 -13.12 7.66 -1.91
CA LYS A 11 -13.53 8.20 -0.59
C LYS A 11 -13.47 7.14 0.52
N MET A 12 -13.80 5.89 0.20
CA MET A 12 -13.70 4.77 1.16
C MET A 12 -12.24 4.41 1.43
N MET A 13 -11.41 4.33 0.37
CA MET A 13 -10.02 3.93 0.49
C MET A 13 -9.13 4.98 1.15
N LEU A 14 -9.40 6.29 0.95
CA LEU A 14 -8.61 7.37 1.54
C LEU A 14 -8.47 7.27 3.06
N LYS A 15 -9.46 6.71 3.74
CA LYS A 15 -9.41 6.46 5.19
C LYS A 15 -8.32 5.49 5.61
N ASN A 16 -7.84 4.67 4.67
CA ASN A 16 -6.86 3.62 4.92
C ASN A 16 -5.51 3.89 4.24
N VAL A 17 -5.43 4.93 3.40
CA VAL A 17 -4.18 5.30 2.73
C VAL A 17 -3.31 6.09 3.70
N VAL A 18 -2.02 5.75 3.71
CA VAL A 18 -1.03 6.40 4.56
C VAL A 18 0.22 6.76 3.77
N LYS A 19 0.88 7.84 4.17
CA LYS A 19 2.24 8.13 3.78
C LYS A 19 3.17 7.43 4.76
N VAL A 20 4.16 6.72 4.25
CA VAL A 20 5.14 5.98 5.06
C VAL A 20 6.51 6.58 4.82
N SER A 21 7.14 7.09 5.87
CA SER A 21 8.47 7.69 5.80
C SER A 21 9.44 6.96 6.71
N THR A 22 10.66 6.81 6.27
CA THR A 22 11.78 6.33 7.11
C THR A 22 12.81 7.44 7.20
N LEU A 23 13.24 7.76 8.42
CA LEU A 23 14.17 8.85 8.66
C LEU A 23 15.43 8.71 7.79
N GLY A 24 15.68 9.72 6.94
CA GLY A 24 16.84 9.75 6.03
C GLY A 24 16.74 8.84 4.81
N ASN A 25 15.52 8.39 4.42
CA ASN A 25 15.32 7.51 3.24
C ASN A 25 14.15 7.94 2.34
N GLY A 26 13.66 9.17 2.46
CA GLY A 26 12.50 9.59 1.69
C GLY A 26 11.18 9.00 2.21
N TYR A 27 10.18 8.90 1.34
CA TYR A 27 8.86 8.35 1.68
C TYR A 27 8.27 7.51 0.54
N GLY A 28 7.29 6.72 0.89
CA GLY A 28 6.40 6.01 -0.01
C GLY A 28 4.97 6.04 0.53
N SER A 29 4.17 5.11 0.07
CA SER A 29 2.77 4.96 0.43
C SER A 29 2.53 3.66 1.18
N GLY A 30 1.37 3.56 1.82
CA GLY A 30 0.91 2.33 2.45
C GLY A 30 -0.60 2.29 2.55
N VAL A 31 -1.11 1.16 3.00
CA VAL A 31 -2.53 0.96 3.26
C VAL A 31 -2.73 0.22 4.59
N ILE A 32 -3.62 0.75 5.42
CA ILE A 32 -4.04 0.09 6.66
C ILE A 32 -4.96 -1.08 6.29
N VAL A 33 -4.54 -2.31 6.61
CA VAL A 33 -5.27 -3.55 6.28
C VAL A 33 -5.92 -4.22 7.49
N ALA A 34 -5.55 -3.79 8.70
CA ALA A 34 -6.20 -4.21 9.94
C ALA A 34 -6.15 -3.10 10.98
N THR A 35 -7.24 -2.92 11.72
CA THR A 35 -7.39 -1.91 12.78
C THR A 35 -8.09 -2.51 13.99
N PRO A 36 -7.78 -2.05 15.21
CA PRO A 36 -8.53 -2.43 16.39
C PRO A 36 -9.96 -1.85 16.34
N LYS A 37 -10.97 -2.65 16.67
CA LYS A 37 -12.38 -2.22 16.59
C LYS A 37 -12.89 -1.59 17.90
N ASN A 38 -12.60 -2.20 19.06
CA ASN A 38 -13.27 -1.86 20.31
C ASN A 38 -12.31 -1.66 21.50
N ALA A 39 -11.02 -1.85 21.32
CA ALA A 39 -9.98 -1.70 22.34
C ALA A 39 -8.63 -1.46 21.65
N PRO A 40 -7.59 -0.97 22.34
CA PRO A 40 -6.23 -0.96 21.82
C PRO A 40 -5.83 -2.35 21.31
N GLY A 41 -5.24 -2.41 20.14
CA GLY A 41 -4.86 -3.67 19.50
C GLY A 41 -3.99 -3.46 18.28
N ASN A 42 -3.66 -4.53 17.60
CA ASN A 42 -2.76 -4.49 16.46
C ASN A 42 -3.38 -3.77 15.27
N CYS A 43 -2.68 -2.74 14.81
CA CYS A 43 -2.88 -2.09 13.51
C CYS A 43 -1.82 -2.62 12.54
N CYS A 44 -2.22 -2.86 11.30
CA CYS A 44 -1.34 -3.39 10.27
C CYS A 44 -1.32 -2.46 9.06
N VAL A 45 -0.15 -1.98 8.69
CA VAL A 45 0.08 -1.19 7.48
C VAL A 45 0.88 -2.02 6.48
N LEU A 46 0.32 -2.23 5.31
CA LEU A 46 0.96 -2.87 4.17
C LEU A 46 1.64 -1.79 3.32
N THR A 47 2.89 -2.02 2.93
CA THR A 47 3.70 -1.11 2.10
C THR A 47 4.70 -1.89 1.24
N ALA A 48 5.41 -1.23 0.33
CA ALA A 48 6.52 -1.84 -0.39
C ALA A 48 7.75 -1.96 0.53
N TYR A 49 8.49 -3.08 0.40
CA TYR A 49 9.65 -3.35 1.24
C TYR A 49 10.73 -2.27 1.10
N HIS A 50 11.04 -1.84 -0.13
CA HIS A 50 12.06 -0.82 -0.37
C HIS A 50 11.79 0.51 0.34
N VAL A 51 10.51 0.84 0.65
CA VAL A 51 10.12 2.05 1.40
C VAL A 51 10.61 1.99 2.84
N ILE A 52 10.57 0.79 3.45
CA ILE A 52 10.92 0.60 4.88
C ILE A 52 12.22 -0.18 5.09
N LYS A 53 12.92 -0.52 4.02
CA LYS A 53 14.15 -1.33 4.05
C LYS A 53 15.16 -0.79 5.06
N LYS A 54 15.42 0.53 5.05
CA LYS A 54 16.34 1.15 6.00
C LYS A 54 15.87 0.99 7.45
N ALA A 55 14.57 1.10 7.70
CA ALA A 55 14.03 0.93 9.05
C ALA A 55 14.14 -0.52 9.54
N GLU A 56 14.02 -1.49 8.65
CA GLU A 56 14.22 -2.93 8.97
C GLU A 56 15.70 -3.23 9.26
N GLU A 57 16.62 -2.72 8.43
CA GLU A 57 18.05 -3.00 8.53
C GLU A 57 18.75 -2.27 9.69
N THR A 58 18.32 -1.04 10.02
CA THR A 58 19.01 -0.19 10.99
C THR A 58 18.25 0.11 12.28
N GLY A 59 17.00 -0.31 12.36
CA GLY A 59 16.10 0.07 13.45
C GLY A 59 15.62 1.54 13.38
N ALA A 60 15.83 2.23 12.26
CA ALA A 60 15.40 3.62 12.10
C ALA A 60 13.88 3.77 12.31
N THR A 61 13.47 4.91 12.84
CA THR A 61 12.05 5.22 13.08
C THR A 61 11.27 5.26 11.78
N ILE A 62 10.06 4.68 11.79
CA ILE A 62 9.06 4.82 10.74
C ILE A 62 8.05 5.87 11.20
N GLU A 63 7.73 6.82 10.33
CA GLU A 63 6.61 7.74 10.48
C GLU A 63 5.50 7.32 9.51
N ILE A 64 4.27 7.23 10.02
CA ILE A 64 3.05 6.97 9.26
C ILE A 64 2.16 8.20 9.39
N GLU A 65 1.78 8.81 8.27
CA GLU A 65 0.86 9.95 8.23
C GLU A 65 -0.45 9.51 7.57
N LEU A 66 -1.57 9.73 8.26
CA LEU A 66 -2.92 9.38 7.79
C LEU A 66 -3.38 10.35 6.69
N ALA A 67 -3.95 9.86 5.59
CA ALA A 67 -4.35 10.70 4.47
C ALA A 67 -5.51 11.66 4.79
N GLU A 68 -6.44 11.26 5.65
CA GLU A 68 -7.65 12.05 5.93
C GLU A 68 -7.42 13.08 7.04
N SER A 69 -6.72 12.70 8.11
CA SER A 69 -6.54 13.55 9.30
C SER A 69 -5.18 14.26 9.36
N HIS A 70 -4.21 13.85 8.54
CA HIS A 70 -2.81 14.27 8.60
C HIS A 70 -2.13 13.99 9.95
N GLU A 71 -2.76 13.17 10.79
CA GLU A 71 -2.17 12.73 12.05
C GLU A 71 -0.96 11.83 11.77
N LYS A 72 0.07 12.00 12.60
CA LYS A 72 1.32 11.27 12.47
C LYS A 72 1.49 10.26 13.60
N ILE A 73 1.94 9.09 13.23
CA ILE A 73 2.26 7.98 14.14
C ILE A 73 3.75 7.73 14.01
N ILE A 74 4.45 7.89 15.11
CA ILE A 74 5.90 7.70 15.19
C ILE A 74 6.18 6.32 15.76
N LEU A 75 6.84 5.47 14.99
CA LEU A 75 7.11 4.08 15.31
C LEU A 75 8.61 3.83 15.49
N PRO A 76 9.15 3.96 16.73
CA PRO A 76 10.51 3.46 17.02
C PRO A 76 10.58 1.93 16.83
N SER A 77 11.78 1.39 16.74
CA SER A 77 11.98 -0.05 16.48
C SER A 77 11.29 -0.96 17.50
N LEU A 78 11.28 -0.59 18.77
CA LEU A 78 10.66 -1.37 19.86
C LEU A 78 9.13 -1.32 19.86
N ALA A 79 8.53 -0.40 19.13
CA ALA A 79 7.08 -0.18 19.10
C ALA A 79 6.40 -0.83 17.89
N ARG A 80 7.14 -1.57 17.08
CA ARG A 80 6.64 -2.20 15.87
C ARG A 80 7.24 -3.59 15.63
N THR A 81 6.54 -4.39 14.86
CA THR A 81 7.07 -5.59 14.22
C THR A 81 6.97 -5.43 12.71
N ILE A 82 7.96 -5.89 11.97
CA ILE A 82 7.97 -5.85 10.51
C ILE A 82 8.04 -7.28 9.98
N PHE A 83 7.06 -7.65 9.15
CA PHE A 83 7.12 -8.87 8.33
C PHE A 83 7.44 -8.48 6.91
N THR A 84 8.35 -9.21 6.27
CA THR A 84 8.81 -8.89 4.92
C THR A 84 8.71 -10.10 3.99
N ALA A 85 8.32 -9.83 2.74
CA ALA A 85 8.48 -10.71 1.60
C ALA A 85 9.39 -9.98 0.60
N LYS A 86 10.71 -10.08 0.82
CA LYS A 86 11.74 -9.28 0.12
C LYS A 86 11.77 -9.57 -1.39
N ASP A 87 11.59 -10.82 -1.76
CA ASP A 87 11.47 -11.30 -3.14
C ASP A 87 10.27 -10.72 -3.89
N ARG A 88 9.26 -10.27 -3.14
CA ARG A 88 8.03 -9.65 -3.65
C ARG A 88 7.97 -8.15 -3.45
N ASP A 89 9.01 -7.57 -2.85
CA ASP A 89 9.05 -6.16 -2.47
C ASP A 89 7.84 -5.74 -1.62
N GLN A 90 7.46 -6.56 -0.63
CA GLN A 90 6.33 -6.30 0.26
C GLN A 90 6.76 -6.32 1.72
N ALA A 91 6.12 -5.48 2.53
CA ALA A 91 6.29 -5.44 3.97
C ALA A 91 4.98 -5.11 4.69
N LEU A 92 4.79 -5.73 5.86
CA LEU A 92 3.71 -5.44 6.79
C LEU A 92 4.30 -4.86 8.08
N VAL A 93 3.94 -3.63 8.39
CA VAL A 93 4.33 -2.96 9.63
C VAL A 93 3.19 -3.09 10.63
N ILE A 94 3.46 -3.75 11.77
CA ILE A 94 2.48 -4.02 12.81
C ILE A 94 2.85 -3.24 14.05
N PHE A 95 1.88 -2.59 14.65
CA PHE A 95 2.03 -1.85 15.89
C PHE A 95 0.72 -1.85 16.67
N ASN A 96 0.81 -1.64 17.97
CA ASN A 96 -0.37 -1.55 18.82
C ASN A 96 -0.89 -0.11 18.79
N ALA A 97 -2.14 0.08 18.38
CA ALA A 97 -2.76 1.39 18.24
C ALA A 97 -4.04 1.51 19.05
N THR A 98 -4.39 2.73 19.40
CA THR A 98 -5.71 3.07 19.91
C THR A 98 -6.73 3.04 18.76
N MET A 99 -8.03 3.10 19.09
CA MET A 99 -9.12 3.16 18.09
C MET A 99 -8.98 4.39 17.17
N GLY A 100 -9.48 4.28 15.96
CA GLY A 100 -9.64 5.42 15.05
C GLY A 100 -8.66 5.51 13.90
N LEU A 101 -7.72 4.57 13.77
CA LEU A 101 -6.76 4.54 12.66
C LEU A 101 -7.35 3.83 11.43
N GLY A 102 -7.97 4.56 10.54
CA GLY A 102 -8.56 4.00 9.32
C GLY A 102 -9.82 3.17 9.57
N ASP A 103 -10.29 2.49 8.54
CA ASP A 103 -11.46 1.59 8.60
C ASP A 103 -11.31 0.44 7.60
N ALA A 104 -10.53 -0.56 7.98
CA ALA A 104 -10.26 -1.74 7.15
C ALA A 104 -11.52 -2.62 6.89
N SER A 105 -12.66 -2.35 7.54
CA SER A 105 -13.91 -3.06 7.28
C SER A 105 -14.59 -2.63 5.98
N ARG A 106 -14.14 -1.56 5.35
CA ARG A 106 -14.75 -0.97 4.15
C ARG A 106 -14.38 -1.64 2.84
N PHE A 107 -13.42 -2.54 2.87
CA PHE A 107 -13.01 -3.31 1.70
C PHE A 107 -12.76 -4.77 2.07
N LYS A 108 -12.80 -5.62 1.06
CA LYS A 108 -12.40 -7.03 1.17
C LYS A 108 -10.96 -7.18 0.66
N LEU A 109 -10.22 -8.12 1.19
CA LEU A 109 -8.96 -8.53 0.58
C LEU A 109 -9.24 -9.47 -0.59
N LEU A 110 -8.47 -9.35 -1.66
CA LEU A 110 -8.54 -10.30 -2.77
C LEU A 110 -8.29 -11.72 -2.24
N SER A 111 -9.17 -12.65 -2.59
CA SER A 111 -9.01 -14.03 -2.18
C SER A 111 -7.87 -14.71 -2.94
N VAL A 112 -7.18 -15.65 -2.27
CA VAL A 112 -5.94 -16.29 -2.72
C VAL A 112 -6.03 -16.96 -4.09
N ASN A 113 -7.19 -17.52 -4.41
CA ASN A 113 -7.38 -18.30 -5.64
C ASN A 113 -8.12 -17.50 -6.73
N ARG A 114 -8.21 -16.19 -6.54
CA ARG A 114 -8.91 -15.34 -7.49
C ARG A 114 -7.93 -14.43 -8.22
N HIS A 115 -7.99 -14.51 -9.54
CA HIS A 115 -7.23 -13.62 -10.43
C HIS A 115 -8.18 -12.82 -11.29
N TYR A 116 -7.84 -11.57 -11.52
CA TYR A 116 -8.53 -10.71 -12.46
C TYR A 116 -7.96 -10.90 -13.86
N VAL A 117 -8.84 -11.00 -14.84
CA VAL A 117 -8.46 -11.15 -16.25
C VAL A 117 -8.05 -9.80 -16.87
N PRO A 118 -7.30 -9.81 -17.97
CA PRO A 118 -7.01 -8.59 -18.74
C PRO A 118 -8.29 -7.81 -19.09
N GLY A 119 -8.19 -6.48 -19.02
CA GLY A 119 -9.30 -5.56 -19.26
C GLY A 119 -10.04 -5.11 -18.00
N VAL A 120 -9.88 -5.78 -16.85
CA VAL A 120 -10.46 -5.32 -15.58
C VAL A 120 -9.81 -4.02 -15.14
N GLU A 121 -10.60 -3.07 -14.67
CA GLU A 121 -10.13 -1.77 -14.19
C GLU A 121 -9.63 -1.86 -12.75
N PHE A 122 -8.41 -1.37 -12.52
CA PHE A 122 -7.84 -1.13 -11.21
C PHE A 122 -7.65 0.36 -10.97
N GLY A 123 -7.90 0.79 -9.72
CA GLY A 123 -7.48 2.09 -9.23
C GLY A 123 -6.40 1.92 -8.17
N TRP A 124 -5.54 2.92 -8.03
CA TRP A 124 -4.57 2.96 -6.93
C TRP A 124 -4.41 4.35 -6.35
N LEU A 125 -4.13 4.37 -5.05
CA LEU A 125 -3.93 5.57 -4.26
C LEU A 125 -2.56 5.54 -3.61
N GLY A 126 -1.85 6.67 -3.67
CA GLY A 126 -0.56 6.84 -3.02
C GLY A 126 -0.07 8.28 -3.10
N TYR A 127 1.07 8.55 -2.48
CA TYR A 127 1.68 9.86 -2.36
C TYR A 127 2.81 10.02 -3.39
N PRO A 128 2.57 10.68 -4.53
CA PRO A 128 3.62 10.87 -5.53
C PRO A 128 4.67 11.88 -5.03
N VAL A 129 5.93 11.66 -5.42
CA VAL A 129 7.00 12.64 -5.22
C VAL A 129 6.89 13.71 -6.31
N LEU A 130 5.96 14.63 -6.12
CA LEU A 130 5.77 15.80 -6.99
C LEU A 130 5.80 17.05 -6.11
N GLU A 131 6.51 18.10 -6.53
CA GLU A 131 6.60 19.34 -5.76
C GLU A 131 5.23 19.93 -5.42
N ILE A 132 4.28 19.82 -6.36
CA ILE A 132 2.90 20.32 -6.22
C ILE A 132 1.97 19.42 -5.41
N ALA A 133 2.39 18.19 -5.06
CA ALA A 133 1.52 17.18 -4.44
C ALA A 133 2.19 16.39 -3.30
N GLN A 134 3.22 16.94 -2.66
CA GLN A 134 4.06 16.23 -1.67
C GLN A 134 3.29 15.60 -0.49
N ASN A 135 2.17 16.18 -0.09
CA ASN A 135 1.34 15.73 1.03
C ASN A 135 -0.10 15.38 0.61
N THR A 136 -0.33 15.21 -0.68
CA THR A 136 -1.66 14.90 -1.21
C THR A 136 -1.65 13.53 -1.85
N PRO A 137 -2.47 12.56 -1.37
CA PRO A 137 -2.61 11.29 -2.05
C PRO A 137 -3.30 11.49 -3.40
N CYS A 138 -2.74 10.90 -4.44
CA CYS A 138 -3.27 10.95 -5.78
C CYS A 138 -3.94 9.65 -6.16
N PHE A 139 -5.07 9.74 -6.84
CA PHE A 139 -5.75 8.61 -7.45
C PHE A 139 -5.29 8.46 -8.90
N LEU A 140 -4.88 7.25 -9.24
CA LEU A 140 -4.52 6.82 -10.58
C LEU A 140 -5.33 5.57 -10.91
N HIS A 141 -5.55 5.30 -12.19
CA HIS A 141 -6.26 4.10 -12.63
C HIS A 141 -5.74 3.58 -13.97
N GLY A 142 -6.04 2.33 -14.26
CA GLY A 142 -5.70 1.67 -15.51
C GLY A 142 -6.36 0.30 -15.60
N ARG A 143 -6.00 -0.47 -16.63
CA ARG A 143 -6.57 -1.79 -16.88
C ARG A 143 -5.51 -2.87 -16.75
N VAL A 144 -5.91 -4.00 -16.20
CA VAL A 144 -5.06 -5.19 -16.18
C VAL A 144 -4.67 -5.55 -17.61
N SER A 145 -3.37 -5.56 -17.88
CA SER A 145 -2.79 -6.02 -19.16
C SER A 145 -2.43 -7.49 -19.10
N ALA A 146 -1.90 -7.95 -17.96
CA ALA A 146 -1.54 -9.35 -17.73
C ALA A 146 -1.49 -9.68 -16.23
N TYR A 147 -1.66 -10.95 -15.90
CA TYR A 147 -1.26 -11.52 -14.62
C TYR A 147 -0.03 -12.41 -14.85
N LEU A 148 0.97 -12.25 -14.00
CA LEU A 148 2.23 -12.99 -14.05
C LEU A 148 2.24 -14.01 -12.91
N ASP A 149 1.93 -15.27 -13.22
CA ASP A 149 1.79 -16.35 -12.23
C ASP A 149 3.07 -16.59 -11.44
N ASP A 150 4.23 -16.62 -12.09
CA ASP A 150 5.53 -16.91 -11.46
C ASP A 150 5.92 -15.90 -10.37
N VAL A 151 5.41 -14.69 -10.48
CA VAL A 151 5.73 -13.60 -9.54
C VAL A 151 4.51 -13.07 -8.79
N GLU A 152 3.33 -13.66 -9.02
CA GLU A 152 2.03 -13.27 -8.43
C GLU A 152 1.78 -11.77 -8.50
N ALA A 153 1.91 -11.21 -9.72
CA ALA A 153 1.80 -9.79 -9.97
C ALA A 153 0.90 -9.48 -11.16
N TYR A 154 0.29 -8.31 -11.12
CA TYR A 154 -0.41 -7.72 -12.25
C TYR A 154 0.46 -6.70 -12.96
N LEU A 155 0.48 -6.75 -14.28
CA LEU A 155 0.86 -5.63 -15.12
C LEU A 155 -0.41 -4.86 -15.49
N VAL A 156 -0.36 -3.54 -15.36
CA VAL A 156 -1.52 -2.67 -15.59
C VAL A 156 -1.12 -1.56 -16.56
N ASP A 157 -1.97 -1.33 -17.53
CA ASP A 157 -1.89 -0.20 -18.45
C ASP A 157 -2.19 1.09 -17.68
N GLY A 158 -1.16 1.71 -17.22
CA GLY A 158 -1.19 2.91 -16.40
C GLY A 158 0.19 3.23 -15.88
N PHE A 159 0.41 4.45 -15.49
CA PHE A 159 1.70 4.86 -14.97
C PHE A 159 1.71 4.91 -13.44
N SER A 160 2.89 4.73 -12.88
CA SER A 160 3.16 4.97 -11.48
C SER A 160 4.26 6.02 -11.36
N ILE A 161 4.29 6.73 -10.27
CA ILE A 161 5.23 7.81 -9.99
C ILE A 161 5.99 7.45 -8.71
N HIS A 162 7.24 7.89 -8.58
CA HIS A 162 7.98 7.75 -7.33
C HIS A 162 7.16 8.26 -6.14
N GLY A 163 7.20 7.53 -5.01
CA GLY A 163 6.42 7.79 -3.82
C GLY A 163 5.07 7.06 -3.77
N VAL A 164 4.51 6.63 -4.90
CA VAL A 164 3.29 5.80 -4.92
C VAL A 164 3.57 4.34 -4.52
N SER A 165 4.84 3.92 -4.50
CA SER A 165 5.26 2.59 -4.00
C SER A 165 4.64 2.26 -2.65
N GLY A 166 4.05 1.09 -2.50
CA GLY A 166 3.27 0.67 -1.34
C GLY A 166 1.82 1.15 -1.33
N GLY A 167 1.43 2.01 -2.27
CA GLY A 167 0.06 2.52 -2.41
C GLY A 167 -0.95 1.41 -2.67
N SER A 168 -2.18 1.61 -2.18
CA SER A 168 -3.26 0.65 -2.27
C SER A 168 -3.77 0.47 -3.70
N VAL A 169 -3.85 -0.77 -4.18
CA VAL A 169 -4.46 -1.12 -5.47
C VAL A 169 -5.78 -1.83 -5.24
N PHE A 170 -6.85 -1.32 -5.82
CA PHE A 170 -8.19 -1.83 -5.58
C PHE A 170 -9.06 -1.82 -6.84
N CYS A 171 -10.14 -2.60 -6.80
CA CYS A 171 -11.15 -2.62 -7.85
C CYS A 171 -12.56 -2.56 -7.24
N CYS A 172 -13.50 -2.11 -8.06
CA CYS A 172 -14.93 -2.11 -7.76
C CYS A 172 -15.60 -3.27 -8.48
N GLU A 173 -16.14 -4.22 -7.74
CA GLU A 173 -16.82 -5.37 -8.33
C GLU A 173 -18.26 -5.06 -8.75
N GLU A 174 -18.82 -5.87 -9.64
CA GLU A 174 -20.21 -5.70 -10.13
C GLU A 174 -21.26 -5.83 -9.02
N ASN A 175 -20.94 -6.58 -7.97
CA ASN A 175 -21.83 -6.73 -6.79
C ASN A 175 -21.75 -5.54 -5.81
N GLY A 176 -20.94 -4.51 -6.11
CA GLY A 176 -20.72 -3.33 -5.29
C GLY A 176 -19.62 -3.48 -4.22
N ASP A 177 -18.91 -4.60 -4.19
CA ASP A 177 -17.78 -4.77 -3.28
C ASP A 177 -16.57 -3.94 -3.73
N LEU A 178 -15.89 -3.36 -2.75
CA LEU A 178 -14.56 -2.78 -2.91
C LEU A 178 -13.53 -3.82 -2.48
N VAL A 179 -12.60 -4.16 -3.37
CA VAL A 179 -11.60 -5.21 -3.13
C VAL A 179 -10.20 -4.63 -3.21
N LEU A 180 -9.43 -4.73 -2.12
CA LEU A 180 -8.00 -4.46 -2.12
C LEU A 180 -7.29 -5.63 -2.79
N ALA A 181 -6.78 -5.40 -4.00
CA ALA A 181 -6.14 -6.42 -4.81
C ALA A 181 -4.64 -6.55 -4.52
N GLY A 182 -3.98 -5.45 -4.19
CA GLY A 182 -2.53 -5.44 -4.02
C GLY A 182 -1.98 -4.09 -3.58
N ILE A 183 -0.67 -3.97 -3.77
CA ILE A 183 0.05 -2.71 -3.61
C ILE A 183 0.93 -2.44 -4.83
N VAL A 184 1.18 -1.17 -5.10
CA VAL A 184 2.15 -0.74 -6.11
C VAL A 184 3.55 -1.10 -5.65
N THR A 185 4.31 -1.84 -6.47
CA THR A 185 5.70 -2.19 -6.14
C THR A 185 6.68 -1.66 -7.17
N ASN A 186 6.32 -1.68 -8.44
CA ASN A 186 7.26 -1.31 -9.49
C ASN A 186 6.58 -0.57 -10.65
N TYR A 187 7.42 0.00 -11.50
CA TYR A 187 7.01 0.66 -12.73
C TYR A 187 8.04 0.38 -13.83
N PHE A 188 7.58 0.00 -15.00
CA PHE A 188 8.39 -0.27 -16.17
C PHE A 188 8.16 0.84 -17.20
N PRO A 189 8.99 1.89 -17.23
CA PRO A 189 8.87 2.93 -18.24
C PRO A 189 9.21 2.35 -19.60
N ASN A 190 8.49 2.80 -20.63
CA ASN A 190 8.86 2.53 -22.01
C ASN A 190 10.02 3.48 -22.37
N GLN A 191 11.21 2.93 -22.52
CA GLN A 191 12.42 3.69 -22.86
C GLN A 191 12.82 3.45 -24.30
N ILE A 192 12.95 4.53 -25.08
CA ILE A 192 13.40 4.49 -26.45
C ILE A 192 14.71 5.31 -26.53
N THR A 193 15.78 4.66 -26.97
CA THR A 193 17.03 5.34 -27.25
C THR A 193 17.02 5.82 -28.70
N ILE A 194 17.01 7.13 -28.90
CA ILE A 194 17.05 7.76 -30.22
C ILE A 194 18.51 8.10 -30.51
N PRO A 195 19.08 7.62 -31.63
CA PRO A 195 20.44 7.97 -32.03
C PRO A 195 20.65 9.49 -32.03
N ASN A 196 21.70 9.95 -31.40
CA ASN A 196 22.10 11.36 -31.25
C ASN A 196 21.18 12.25 -30.39
N SER A 197 20.08 11.71 -29.81
CA SER A 197 19.14 12.48 -29.00
C SER A 197 18.99 11.93 -27.57
N GLY A 198 19.68 10.83 -27.24
CA GLY A 198 19.65 10.20 -25.92
C GLY A 198 18.40 9.30 -25.70
N THR A 199 18.21 8.87 -24.44
CA THR A 199 17.09 8.01 -24.05
C THR A 199 15.90 8.87 -23.65
N GLN A 200 14.78 8.65 -24.32
CA GLN A 200 13.47 9.21 -23.94
C GLN A 200 12.64 8.18 -23.20
N SER A 201 11.96 8.63 -22.15
CA SER A 201 11.08 7.78 -21.33
C SER A 201 9.62 8.15 -21.61
N TRP A 202 8.83 7.14 -21.93
CA TRP A 202 7.40 7.26 -22.21
C TRP A 202 6.60 6.55 -21.12
N PRO A 203 5.29 6.83 -20.99
CA PRO A 203 4.43 6.04 -20.12
C PRO A 203 4.57 4.55 -20.40
N GLY A 204 4.68 3.75 -19.36
CA GLY A 204 4.87 2.30 -19.42
C GLY A 204 3.80 1.56 -18.62
N LEU A 205 4.17 0.42 -18.06
CA LEU A 205 3.26 -0.42 -17.28
C LEU A 205 3.58 -0.31 -15.79
N ALA A 206 2.56 -0.15 -14.96
CA ALA A 206 2.67 -0.29 -13.52
C ALA A 206 2.59 -1.77 -13.13
N MET A 207 3.35 -2.17 -12.11
CA MET A 207 3.30 -3.51 -11.54
C MET A 207 2.76 -3.48 -10.12
N PHE A 208 1.80 -4.36 -9.86
CA PHE A 208 1.17 -4.54 -8.56
C PHE A 208 1.38 -5.96 -8.06
N ARG A 209 1.79 -6.10 -6.82
CA ARG A 209 1.86 -7.39 -6.13
C ARG A 209 0.58 -7.65 -5.35
N THR A 210 0.07 -8.88 -5.44
CA THR A 210 -1.11 -9.28 -4.66
C THR A 210 -0.79 -9.30 -3.16
N VAL A 211 -1.77 -8.94 -2.32
CA VAL A 211 -1.56 -8.87 -0.85
C VAL A 211 -1.53 -10.25 -0.18
N ASN A 212 -2.06 -11.27 -0.84
CA ASN A 212 -2.36 -12.57 -0.25
C ASN A 212 -1.15 -13.31 0.36
N PRO A 213 0.03 -13.35 -0.25
CA PRO A 213 1.16 -14.10 0.31
C PRO A 213 1.60 -13.55 1.67
N LEU A 214 1.70 -12.23 1.79
CA LEU A 214 2.15 -11.61 3.04
C LEU A 214 1.10 -11.74 4.14
N MET A 215 -0.19 -11.65 3.80
CA MET A 215 -1.28 -11.85 4.76
C MET A 215 -1.36 -13.30 5.26
N LYS A 216 -1.00 -14.29 4.43
CA LYS A 216 -0.89 -15.68 4.88
C LYS A 216 0.25 -15.87 5.88
N LEU A 217 1.43 -15.32 5.60
CA LEU A 217 2.57 -15.36 6.53
C LEU A 217 2.20 -14.75 7.87
N TYR A 218 1.60 -13.57 7.86
CA TYR A 218 1.12 -12.90 9.07
C TYR A 218 0.13 -13.77 9.87
N ALA A 219 -0.84 -14.39 9.19
CA ALA A 219 -1.83 -15.23 9.84
C ALA A 219 -1.22 -16.51 10.45
N GLN A 220 -0.19 -17.07 9.85
CA GLN A 220 0.52 -18.24 10.37
C GLN A 220 1.33 -17.89 11.62
N GLU A 221 2.12 -16.83 11.60
CA GLU A 221 2.96 -16.42 12.72
C GLU A 221 2.15 -15.93 13.93
N ASN A 222 1.02 -15.24 13.72
CA ASN A 222 0.14 -14.82 14.83
C ASN A 222 -0.59 -15.97 15.52
N LYS A 223 -0.74 -17.13 14.87
CA LYS A 223 -1.24 -18.34 15.56
C LYS A 223 -0.21 -18.94 16.52
N GLU A 224 1.07 -18.77 16.22
CA GLU A 224 2.16 -19.34 17.00
C GLU A 224 2.65 -18.44 18.14
N LYS A 225 2.60 -17.11 17.98
CA LYS A 225 3.05 -16.13 18.99
C LYS A 225 2.27 -14.82 18.88
N PRO A 226 1.18 -14.63 19.63
CA PRO A 226 0.54 -13.33 19.74
C PRO A 226 1.51 -12.32 20.37
N GLN A 227 1.99 -11.36 19.59
CA GLN A 227 2.90 -10.33 20.09
C GLN A 227 2.10 -9.21 20.77
N GLN A 228 2.40 -8.92 22.03
CA GLN A 228 1.91 -7.74 22.73
C GLN A 228 2.91 -6.59 22.51
N LEU A 229 2.58 -5.67 21.62
CA LEU A 229 3.33 -4.43 21.41
C LEU A 229 2.79 -3.32 22.33
N PRO A 230 3.63 -2.39 22.81
CA PRO A 230 3.15 -1.25 23.59
C PRO A 230 2.18 -0.40 22.76
N PRO A 231 1.09 0.15 23.37
CA PRO A 231 0.13 0.99 22.67
C PRO A 231 0.77 2.31 22.24
N ILE A 232 0.44 2.76 21.05
CA ILE A 232 0.86 4.06 20.50
C ILE A 232 -0.37 4.89 20.20
N THR A 233 -0.30 6.17 20.53
CA THR A 233 -1.29 7.20 20.17
C THR A 233 -0.77 8.05 19.00
N ALA A 234 -1.65 8.39 18.08
CA ALA A 234 -1.33 9.35 17.04
C ALA A 234 -1.14 10.75 17.67
N THR A 235 -0.15 11.49 17.21
CA THR A 235 0.08 12.88 17.60
C THR A 235 -0.48 13.80 16.52
N SER A 236 -1.37 14.73 16.90
CA SER A 236 -1.81 15.79 15.98
C SER A 236 -0.59 16.63 15.61
N GLY A 237 -0.21 16.61 14.33
CA GLY A 237 0.76 17.57 13.81
C GLY A 237 0.18 18.99 13.90
N LYS A 238 0.82 19.86 14.69
CA LYS A 238 0.59 21.31 14.65
C LYS A 238 1.38 21.92 13.53
#